data_e7ed95c540f8599b1cb76ecd4f2efeef
#
_entry.id   e7ed95c540f8599b1cb76ecd4f2efeef
#
_cell.length_a   1.000
_cell.length_b   1.000
_cell.length_c   1.000
_cell.angle_alpha   90.00
_cell.angle_beta   90.00
_cell.angle_gamma   90.00
#
_symmetry.space_group_name_H-M   'P 1'
#
loop_
_entity.id
_entity.type
_entity.pdbx_description
1 polymer ?
#
loop_
_entity_poly.entity_id
_entity_poly.type
_entity_poly.pdbx_seq_one_letter_code
_entity_poly.pdbx_strand_id
1 'polypeptide(L)'
;MRGKFLIAGLAALFLAAVSAPAARARVVDGVVAVVGDEPVTFSEVRDSVAEALGIPTGDADLYLREEKDSRRVLHWIETLVESVLVRQELSKTGQSVSDQDVGRALESIKKTNNMSEAELLEALARDGVTLQGYRARLRWQMERGAIVRAKKLKDVTVTDEEVKAYFQENADRFREGGEALLETLHLPLPPEEAGAERVVRLRIAAQQASEYVRSGRTLSEAADLLRTSLPGVSVMSSGFVKTDDLLAEIQKEIRKLRSGETSPPFFTEAGAYIIAVKERRGGVLPEYSALSGRLAEELADRRSEKAYSDVLSELKKSASIDVRL
;
A
#
# COMPACT_ATOMS: atom_id res chain seq x y z
N MET A 1 -4.52 101.17 -0.22
CA MET A 1 -4.09 101.10 1.20
C MET A 1 -4.30 99.70 1.66
N ARG A 2 -3.24 98.97 2.00
CA ARG A 2 -3.00 97.79 2.82
C ARG A 2 -3.97 96.62 2.67
N GLY A 3 -3.58 95.66 1.81
CA GLY A 3 -4.04 94.29 1.77
C GLY A 3 -3.35 93.46 2.85
N LYS A 4 -4.07 92.54 3.45
CA LYS A 4 -3.50 91.47 4.30
C LYS A 4 -3.76 90.12 3.64
N PHE A 5 -2.68 89.44 3.22
CA PHE A 5 -2.68 88.11 2.75
C PHE A 5 -2.80 87.13 3.96
N LEU A 6 -3.81 86.25 3.95
CA LEU A 6 -3.94 85.12 4.86
C LEU A 6 -3.46 83.88 4.13
N ILE A 7 -2.33 83.33 4.59
CA ILE A 7 -1.82 82.04 4.12
C ILE A 7 -2.49 80.99 4.92
N ALA A 8 -3.33 80.20 4.26
CA ALA A 8 -3.90 78.97 4.83
C ALA A 8 -2.94 77.77 4.60
N GLY A 9 -2.31 77.35 5.69
CA GLY A 9 -1.46 76.12 5.66
C GLY A 9 -2.28 74.85 5.58
N LEU A 10 -2.13 74.14 4.51
CA LEU A 10 -2.71 72.78 4.30
C LEU A 10 -1.78 71.72 4.97
N ALA A 11 -2.15 71.27 6.14
CA ALA A 11 -1.45 70.15 6.78
C ALA A 11 -1.89 68.78 6.11
N ALA A 12 -1.02 68.26 5.26
CA ALA A 12 -1.20 66.93 4.68
C ALA A 12 -0.85 65.87 5.72
N LEU A 13 -1.88 65.21 6.24
CA LEU A 13 -1.74 64.06 7.12
C LEU A 13 -1.34 62.83 6.28
N PHE A 14 -0.06 62.44 6.31
CA PHE A 14 0.42 61.18 5.74
C PHE A 14 -0.02 60.04 6.63
N LEU A 15 -1.07 59.33 6.24
CA LEU A 15 -1.45 58.05 6.86
C LEU A 15 -0.47 56.98 6.33
N ALA A 16 0.58 56.67 7.10
CA ALA A 16 1.42 55.50 6.86
C ALA A 16 0.59 54.26 7.15
N ALA A 17 0.10 53.60 6.09
CA ALA A 17 -0.46 52.27 6.19
C ALA A 17 0.67 51.29 6.56
N VAL A 18 0.76 50.97 7.85
CA VAL A 18 1.61 49.86 8.33
C VAL A 18 0.97 48.59 7.80
N SER A 19 1.53 48.09 6.70
CA SER A 19 1.22 46.73 6.23
C SER A 19 1.75 45.72 7.28
N ALA A 20 0.90 45.33 8.20
CA ALA A 20 1.21 44.20 9.06
C ALA A 20 1.49 42.96 8.15
N PRO A 21 2.63 42.29 8.31
CA PRO A 21 2.83 41.04 7.59
C PRO A 21 1.70 40.12 7.95
N ALA A 22 0.95 39.63 6.96
CA ALA A 22 -0.07 38.60 7.16
C ALA A 22 0.63 37.45 7.87
N ALA A 23 0.32 37.25 9.13
CA ALA A 23 0.77 36.11 9.88
C ALA A 23 0.24 34.89 9.09
N ARG A 24 1.13 34.21 8.35
CA ARG A 24 0.82 32.94 7.76
C ARG A 24 0.46 32.04 8.93
N ALA A 25 -0.82 31.74 9.07
CA ALA A 25 -1.28 30.74 10.00
C ALA A 25 -0.45 29.46 9.70
N ARG A 26 0.44 29.14 10.63
CA ARG A 26 1.16 27.88 10.57
C ARG A 26 0.09 26.82 10.79
N VAL A 27 -0.26 26.08 9.75
CA VAL A 27 -1.17 24.96 9.88
C VAL A 27 -0.52 24.02 10.89
N VAL A 28 -1.06 23.98 12.09
CA VAL A 28 -0.63 23.00 13.10
C VAL A 28 -1.13 21.66 12.60
N ASP A 29 -0.23 20.72 12.41
CA ASP A 29 -0.56 19.38 11.96
C ASP A 29 -1.54 18.73 12.97
N GLY A 30 -2.69 18.23 12.47
CA GLY A 30 -3.72 17.66 13.31
C GLY A 30 -3.29 16.29 13.86
N VAL A 31 -3.45 16.08 15.16
CA VAL A 31 -3.27 14.75 15.77
C VAL A 31 -4.54 13.93 15.50
N VAL A 32 -4.38 12.82 14.77
CA VAL A 32 -5.48 11.92 14.36
C VAL A 32 -5.56 10.65 15.21
N ALA A 33 -4.47 10.28 15.89
CA ALA A 33 -4.48 9.24 16.91
C ALA A 33 -3.36 9.49 17.94
N VAL A 34 -3.48 8.84 19.10
CA VAL A 34 -2.42 8.79 20.12
C VAL A 34 -2.23 7.34 20.55
N VAL A 35 -1.00 6.85 20.54
CA VAL A 35 -0.63 5.49 20.95
C VAL A 35 0.28 5.58 22.17
N GLY A 36 -0.24 5.32 23.37
CA GLY A 36 0.43 5.69 24.61
C GLY A 36 0.67 7.20 24.67
N ASP A 37 1.95 7.62 24.62
CA ASP A 37 2.34 9.03 24.63
C ASP A 37 2.76 9.54 23.23
N GLU A 38 2.74 8.70 22.18
CA GLU A 38 3.18 9.02 20.84
C GLU A 38 2.01 9.45 19.95
N PRO A 39 1.97 10.71 19.48
CA PRO A 39 0.92 11.17 18.58
C PRO A 39 1.17 10.66 17.15
N VAL A 40 0.09 10.32 16.47
CA VAL A 40 0.03 10.10 15.02
C VAL A 40 -0.65 11.31 14.39
N THR A 41 0.00 11.95 13.42
CA THR A 41 -0.46 13.19 12.82
C THR A 41 -1.11 12.95 11.46
N PHE A 42 -1.93 13.91 11.02
CA PHE A 42 -2.54 13.88 9.68
C PHE A 42 -1.49 13.88 8.56
N SER A 43 -0.39 14.63 8.75
CA SER A 43 0.72 14.64 7.78
C SER A 43 1.34 13.25 7.61
N GLU A 44 1.52 12.49 8.70
CA GLU A 44 2.05 11.13 8.62
C GLU A 44 1.08 10.19 7.89
N VAL A 45 -0.24 10.32 8.12
CA VAL A 45 -1.25 9.56 7.37
C VAL A 45 -1.20 9.91 5.89
N ARG A 46 -1.18 11.20 5.54
CA ARG A 46 -1.07 11.68 4.16
C ARG A 46 0.19 11.12 3.48
N ASP A 47 1.33 11.19 4.14
CA ASP A 47 2.60 10.74 3.58
C ASP A 47 2.61 9.21 3.40
N SER A 48 2.01 8.46 4.32
CA SER A 48 1.81 7.01 4.21
C SER A 48 0.89 6.65 3.03
N VAL A 49 -0.19 7.39 2.83
CA VAL A 49 -1.09 7.22 1.68
C VAL A 49 -0.37 7.52 0.37
N ALA A 50 0.36 8.64 0.31
CA ALA A 50 1.14 9.04 -0.86
C ALA A 50 2.12 7.94 -1.27
N GLU A 51 2.81 7.36 -0.29
CA GLU A 51 3.75 6.28 -0.51
C GLU A 51 3.06 4.98 -0.95
N ALA A 52 2.03 4.57 -0.23
CA ALA A 52 1.33 3.30 -0.51
C ALA A 52 0.68 3.29 -1.89
N LEU A 53 0.15 4.44 -2.32
CA LEU A 53 -0.49 4.60 -3.63
C LEU A 53 0.50 5.02 -4.73
N GLY A 54 1.73 5.42 -4.38
CA GLY A 54 2.70 5.96 -5.33
C GLY A 54 2.24 7.25 -5.98
N ILE A 55 1.66 8.17 -5.19
CA ILE A 55 1.08 9.44 -5.65
C ILE A 55 1.75 10.61 -4.95
N PRO A 56 1.69 11.84 -5.51
CA PRO A 56 2.16 13.04 -4.84
C PRO A 56 1.43 13.29 -3.51
N THR A 57 2.11 13.90 -2.53
CA THR A 57 1.51 14.21 -1.21
C THR A 57 0.31 15.15 -1.30
N GLY A 58 0.29 16.06 -2.30
CA GLY A 58 -0.87 16.92 -2.56
C GLY A 58 -2.11 16.14 -2.98
N ASP A 59 -1.93 15.12 -3.82
CA ASP A 59 -3.02 14.25 -4.28
C ASP A 59 -3.49 13.33 -3.15
N ALA A 60 -2.58 12.86 -2.30
CA ALA A 60 -2.92 12.11 -1.10
C ALA A 60 -3.71 12.95 -0.08
N ASP A 61 -3.37 14.23 0.09
CA ASP A 61 -4.12 15.18 0.92
C ASP A 61 -5.56 15.34 0.38
N LEU A 62 -5.68 15.54 -0.92
CA LEU A 62 -6.98 15.65 -1.58
C LEU A 62 -7.80 14.37 -1.45
N TYR A 63 -7.17 13.20 -1.70
CA TYR A 63 -7.79 11.90 -1.53
C TYR A 63 -8.36 11.71 -0.12
N LEU A 64 -7.58 12.02 0.92
CA LEU A 64 -8.02 11.87 2.31
C LEU A 64 -9.15 12.83 2.68
N ARG A 65 -9.15 14.07 2.16
CA ARG A 65 -10.19 15.08 2.45
C ARG A 65 -11.50 14.82 1.69
N GLU A 66 -11.41 14.26 0.50
CA GLU A 66 -12.59 13.96 -0.33
C GLU A 66 -13.17 12.57 -0.05
N GLU A 67 -12.44 11.72 0.69
CA GLU A 67 -12.92 10.38 1.03
C GLU A 67 -14.13 10.45 1.98
N LYS A 68 -15.27 10.02 1.46
CA LYS A 68 -16.55 10.03 2.19
C LYS A 68 -16.74 8.82 3.10
N ASP A 69 -16.01 7.74 2.87
CA ASP A 69 -16.04 6.55 3.72
C ASP A 69 -14.99 6.69 4.83
N SER A 70 -15.44 7.12 6.01
CA SER A 70 -14.60 7.26 7.19
C SER A 70 -13.83 5.97 7.55
N ARG A 71 -14.34 4.78 7.17
CA ARG A 71 -13.65 3.49 7.41
C ARG A 71 -12.35 3.39 6.63
N ARG A 72 -12.26 4.01 5.44
CA ARG A 72 -11.03 4.02 4.65
C ARG A 72 -9.97 4.94 5.25
N VAL A 73 -10.40 6.13 5.69
CA VAL A 73 -9.51 7.04 6.43
C VAL A 73 -9.02 6.35 7.70
N LEU A 74 -9.92 5.70 8.42
CA LEU A 74 -9.60 4.94 9.63
C LEU A 74 -8.59 3.83 9.36
N HIS A 75 -8.72 3.10 8.26
CA HIS A 75 -7.77 2.05 7.87
C HIS A 75 -6.33 2.59 7.72
N TRP A 76 -6.15 3.77 7.12
CA TRP A 76 -4.84 4.40 7.00
C TRP A 76 -4.27 4.82 8.35
N ILE A 77 -5.12 5.37 9.24
CA ILE A 77 -4.72 5.70 10.61
C ILE A 77 -4.32 4.43 11.37
N GLU A 78 -5.11 3.37 11.27
CA GLU A 78 -4.81 2.08 11.91
C GLU A 78 -3.46 1.50 11.45
N THR A 79 -3.11 1.62 10.18
CA THR A 79 -1.82 1.18 9.65
C THR A 79 -0.64 1.88 10.33
N LEU A 80 -0.75 3.19 10.58
CA LEU A 80 0.27 3.93 11.32
C LEU A 80 0.28 3.60 12.81
N VAL A 81 -0.89 3.46 13.42
CA VAL A 81 -1.01 3.00 14.82
C VAL A 81 -0.29 1.66 15.00
N GLU A 82 -0.48 0.71 14.07
CA GLU A 82 0.23 -0.58 14.09
C GLU A 82 1.75 -0.41 13.99
N SER A 83 2.22 0.47 13.12
CA SER A 83 3.64 0.80 12.98
C SER A 83 4.24 1.36 14.27
N VAL A 84 3.52 2.28 14.94
CA VAL A 84 3.93 2.84 16.24
C VAL A 84 3.99 1.75 17.31
N LEU A 85 2.96 0.90 17.42
CA LEU A 85 2.94 -0.21 18.38
C LEU A 85 4.13 -1.16 18.23
N VAL A 86 4.44 -1.52 16.98
CA VAL A 86 5.57 -2.41 16.67
C VAL A 86 6.90 -1.76 17.05
N ARG A 87 7.11 -0.48 16.72
CA ARG A 87 8.34 0.25 17.08
C ARG A 87 8.50 0.36 18.59
N GLN A 88 7.45 0.70 19.31
CA GLN A 88 7.47 0.79 20.76
C GLN A 88 7.85 -0.56 21.40
N GLU A 89 7.28 -1.66 20.88
CA GLU A 89 7.57 -2.98 21.41
C GLU A 89 9.00 -3.45 21.09
N LEU A 90 9.48 -3.20 19.86
CA LEU A 90 10.86 -3.47 19.48
C LEU A 90 11.85 -2.65 20.30
N SER A 91 11.53 -1.39 20.60
CA SER A 91 12.37 -0.54 21.45
C SER A 91 12.53 -1.11 22.86
N LYS A 92 11.47 -1.68 23.46
CA LYS A 92 11.53 -2.35 24.79
C LYS A 92 12.48 -3.55 24.80
N THR A 93 12.64 -4.21 23.65
CA THR A 93 13.51 -5.40 23.52
C THR A 93 14.93 -5.08 23.03
N GLY A 94 15.21 -3.80 22.76
CA GLY A 94 16.49 -3.36 22.18
C GLY A 94 16.71 -3.78 20.72
N GLN A 95 15.62 -4.10 20.00
CA GLN A 95 15.66 -4.62 18.62
C GLN A 95 15.15 -3.60 17.58
N SER A 96 15.25 -2.31 17.86
CA SER A 96 14.83 -1.25 16.93
C SER A 96 15.62 -1.31 15.62
N VAL A 97 14.93 -1.02 14.51
CA VAL A 97 15.51 -0.92 13.17
C VAL A 97 16.04 0.50 12.95
N SER A 98 17.35 0.65 12.83
CA SER A 98 18.01 1.94 12.62
C SER A 98 18.06 2.34 11.14
N ASP A 99 18.32 3.63 10.85
CA ASP A 99 18.57 4.12 9.48
C ASP A 99 19.77 3.42 8.83
N GLN A 100 20.76 3.04 9.62
CA GLN A 100 21.92 2.30 9.14
C GLN A 100 21.55 0.88 8.73
N ASP A 101 20.62 0.22 9.45
CA ASP A 101 20.11 -1.10 9.07
C ASP A 101 19.38 -1.04 7.73
N VAL A 102 18.51 -0.06 7.56
CA VAL A 102 17.80 0.19 6.29
C VAL A 102 18.79 0.49 5.15
N GLY A 103 19.82 1.30 5.43
CA GLY A 103 20.88 1.57 4.46
C GLY A 103 21.60 0.31 4.02
N ARG A 104 22.01 -0.56 4.97
CA ARG A 104 22.65 -1.85 4.65
C ARG A 104 21.75 -2.79 3.85
N ALA A 105 20.48 -2.85 4.19
CA ALA A 105 19.50 -3.65 3.45
C ALA A 105 19.35 -3.14 2.01
N LEU A 106 19.29 -1.83 1.82
CA LEU A 106 19.22 -1.21 0.48
C LEU A 106 20.47 -1.56 -0.37
N GLU A 107 21.67 -1.44 0.21
CA GLU A 107 22.90 -1.84 -0.48
C GLU A 107 22.92 -3.32 -0.84
N SER A 108 22.43 -4.18 0.05
CA SER A 108 22.29 -5.62 -0.23
C SER A 108 21.34 -5.89 -1.39
N ILE A 109 20.20 -5.20 -1.44
CA ILE A 109 19.23 -5.31 -2.54
C ILE A 109 19.87 -4.89 -3.88
N LYS A 110 20.56 -3.76 -3.92
CA LYS A 110 21.28 -3.30 -5.11
C LYS A 110 22.29 -4.34 -5.59
N LYS A 111 23.08 -4.87 -4.65
CA LYS A 111 24.11 -5.88 -4.96
C LYS A 111 23.49 -7.18 -5.50
N THR A 112 22.43 -7.67 -4.87
CA THR A 112 21.76 -8.92 -5.28
C THR A 112 21.15 -8.80 -6.68
N ASN A 113 20.64 -7.61 -7.02
CA ASN A 113 20.03 -7.36 -8.34
C ASN A 113 21.00 -6.79 -9.36
N ASN A 114 22.28 -6.67 -9.03
CA ASN A 114 23.30 -6.05 -9.88
C ASN A 114 22.94 -4.62 -10.34
N MET A 115 22.34 -3.83 -9.47
CA MET A 115 21.85 -2.48 -9.76
C MET A 115 22.76 -1.41 -9.17
N SER A 116 23.04 -0.39 -9.97
CA SER A 116 23.59 0.88 -9.48
C SER A 116 22.52 1.73 -8.77
N GLU A 117 22.94 2.77 -8.05
CA GLU A 117 22.02 3.75 -7.45
C GLU A 117 21.11 4.41 -8.49
N ALA A 118 21.66 4.77 -9.66
CA ALA A 118 20.90 5.41 -10.73
C ALA A 118 19.82 4.48 -11.29
N GLU A 119 20.14 3.21 -11.52
CA GLU A 119 19.19 2.20 -12.01
C GLU A 119 18.08 1.92 -10.99
N LEU A 120 18.41 1.91 -9.69
CA LEU A 120 17.41 1.81 -8.64
C LEU A 120 16.45 3.01 -8.65
N LEU A 121 16.98 4.24 -8.71
CA LEU A 121 16.16 5.45 -8.76
C LEU A 121 15.26 5.49 -9.99
N GLU A 122 15.78 5.06 -11.14
CA GLU A 122 14.99 4.95 -12.38
C GLU A 122 13.85 3.91 -12.25
N ALA A 123 14.16 2.74 -11.68
CA ALA A 123 13.15 1.72 -11.43
C ALA A 123 12.05 2.20 -10.49
N LEU A 124 12.43 2.83 -9.38
CA LEU A 124 11.48 3.41 -8.43
C LEU A 124 10.63 4.51 -9.07
N ALA A 125 11.23 5.38 -9.88
CA ALA A 125 10.51 6.45 -10.58
C ALA A 125 9.48 5.91 -11.58
N ARG A 126 9.81 4.83 -12.30
CA ARG A 126 8.85 4.14 -13.17
C ARG A 126 7.63 3.60 -12.40
N ASP A 127 7.86 3.13 -11.18
CA ASP A 127 6.81 2.63 -10.31
C ASP A 127 6.10 3.74 -9.51
N GLY A 128 6.49 5.01 -9.70
CA GLY A 128 5.93 6.15 -8.96
C GLY A 128 6.33 6.17 -7.48
N VAL A 129 7.41 5.49 -7.10
CA VAL A 129 7.89 5.38 -5.72
C VAL A 129 9.09 6.29 -5.50
N THR A 130 9.09 7.07 -4.43
CA THR A 130 10.27 7.86 -4.03
C THR A 130 11.29 6.97 -3.31
N LEU A 131 12.58 7.36 -3.31
CA LEU A 131 13.59 6.65 -2.53
C LEU A 131 13.26 6.68 -1.03
N GLN A 132 12.73 7.80 -0.54
CA GLN A 132 12.31 7.92 0.87
C GLN A 132 11.19 6.94 1.20
N GLY A 133 10.17 6.86 0.35
CA GLY A 133 9.08 5.92 0.48
C GLY A 133 9.54 4.47 0.43
N TYR A 134 10.44 4.15 -0.50
CA TYR A 134 11.03 2.80 -0.55
C TYR A 134 11.79 2.44 0.73
N ARG A 135 12.58 3.39 1.29
CA ARG A 135 13.27 3.20 2.58
C ARG A 135 12.29 3.01 3.74
N ALA A 136 11.20 3.75 3.78
CA ALA A 136 10.17 3.60 4.82
C ALA A 136 9.49 2.22 4.73
N ARG A 137 9.14 1.76 3.51
CA ARG A 137 8.60 0.42 3.26
C ARG A 137 9.59 -0.68 3.70
N LEU A 138 10.86 -0.52 3.35
CA LEU A 138 11.90 -1.46 3.74
C LEU A 138 12.06 -1.53 5.27
N ARG A 139 12.06 -0.38 5.96
CA ARG A 139 12.06 -0.30 7.42
C ARG A 139 10.88 -1.07 8.00
N TRP A 140 9.68 -0.79 7.52
CA TRP A 140 8.47 -1.45 8.00
C TRP A 140 8.52 -2.98 7.82
N GLN A 141 9.01 -3.48 6.68
CA GLN A 141 9.23 -4.90 6.46
C GLN A 141 10.25 -5.50 7.45
N MET A 142 11.33 -4.78 7.72
CA MET A 142 12.35 -5.20 8.69
C MET A 142 11.79 -5.24 10.13
N GLU A 143 11.02 -4.24 10.53
CA GLU A 143 10.34 -4.16 11.83
C GLU A 143 9.34 -5.30 12.01
N ARG A 144 8.53 -5.60 10.98
CA ARG A 144 7.62 -6.76 10.96
C ARG A 144 8.38 -8.08 11.17
N GLY A 145 9.44 -8.29 10.41
CA GLY A 145 10.29 -9.47 10.57
C GLY A 145 10.96 -9.55 11.94
N ALA A 146 11.41 -8.41 12.49
CA ALA A 146 12.04 -8.35 13.79
C ALA A 146 11.06 -8.71 14.92
N ILE A 147 9.83 -8.15 14.91
CA ILE A 147 8.84 -8.42 15.95
C ILE A 147 8.33 -9.87 15.92
N VAL A 148 8.15 -10.45 14.73
CA VAL A 148 7.78 -11.86 14.57
C VAL A 148 8.89 -12.76 15.12
N ARG A 149 10.15 -12.50 14.76
CA ARG A 149 11.31 -13.26 15.32
C ARG A 149 11.39 -13.15 16.83
N ALA A 150 11.18 -11.96 17.39
CA ALA A 150 11.24 -11.73 18.82
C ALA A 150 10.15 -12.47 19.60
N LYS A 151 8.93 -12.50 19.06
CA LYS A 151 7.74 -12.99 19.77
C LYS A 151 7.26 -14.39 19.37
N LYS A 152 7.44 -14.77 18.10
CA LYS A 152 6.78 -15.94 17.48
C LYS A 152 7.73 -16.78 16.61
N LEU A 153 9.03 -16.79 16.90
CA LEU A 153 10.01 -17.51 16.06
C LEU A 153 9.64 -18.99 15.83
N LYS A 154 9.15 -19.67 16.86
CA LYS A 154 8.76 -21.08 16.75
C LYS A 154 7.57 -21.31 15.82
N ASP A 155 6.65 -20.33 15.77
CA ASP A 155 5.43 -20.43 14.99
C ASP A 155 5.67 -20.27 13.49
N VAL A 156 6.81 -19.68 13.09
CA VAL A 156 7.17 -19.43 11.69
C VAL A 156 8.16 -20.43 11.12
N THR A 157 8.73 -21.30 11.97
CA THR A 157 9.62 -22.38 11.52
C THR A 157 8.81 -23.43 10.77
N VAL A 158 9.30 -23.89 9.62
CA VAL A 158 8.65 -24.83 8.73
C VAL A 158 9.50 -26.09 8.61
N THR A 159 8.90 -27.27 8.77
CA THR A 159 9.56 -28.58 8.56
C THR A 159 9.27 -29.13 7.16
N ASP A 160 10.09 -30.07 6.69
CA ASP A 160 9.88 -30.72 5.39
C ASP A 160 8.55 -31.52 5.33
N GLU A 161 8.14 -32.13 6.45
CA GLU A 161 6.86 -32.82 6.57
C GLU A 161 5.69 -31.87 6.37
N GLU A 162 5.76 -30.66 6.91
CA GLU A 162 4.74 -29.63 6.74
C GLU A 162 4.69 -29.09 5.32
N VAL A 163 5.85 -28.92 4.67
CA VAL A 163 5.93 -28.54 3.26
C VAL A 163 5.32 -29.60 2.37
N LYS A 164 5.56 -30.88 2.67
CA LYS A 164 4.96 -32.01 1.97
C LYS A 164 3.45 -32.07 2.11
N ALA A 165 2.94 -31.89 3.32
CA ALA A 165 1.51 -31.82 3.59
C ALA A 165 0.89 -30.64 2.82
N TYR A 166 1.51 -29.47 2.88
CA TYR A 166 1.09 -28.28 2.15
C TYR A 166 1.04 -28.50 0.62
N PHE A 167 2.05 -29.18 0.05
CA PHE A 167 2.05 -29.56 -1.35
C PHE A 167 0.86 -30.46 -1.71
N GLN A 168 0.59 -31.48 -0.91
CA GLN A 168 -0.52 -32.41 -1.15
C GLN A 168 -1.89 -31.74 -1.05
N GLU A 169 -2.10 -30.93 -0.01
CA GLU A 169 -3.35 -30.19 0.22
C GLU A 169 -3.64 -29.13 -0.84
N ASN A 170 -2.61 -28.69 -1.56
CA ASN A 170 -2.70 -27.63 -2.58
C ASN A 170 -2.34 -28.13 -3.98
N ALA A 171 -2.37 -29.45 -4.22
CA ALA A 171 -1.90 -30.07 -5.45
C ALA A 171 -2.49 -29.42 -6.71
N ASP A 172 -3.78 -29.10 -6.71
CA ASP A 172 -4.45 -28.48 -7.87
C ASP A 172 -3.92 -27.10 -8.24
N ARG A 173 -3.38 -26.37 -7.28
CA ARG A 173 -2.74 -25.07 -7.52
C ARG A 173 -1.41 -25.20 -8.25
N PHE A 174 -0.71 -26.30 -8.04
CA PHE A 174 0.63 -26.53 -8.57
C PHE A 174 0.64 -27.26 -9.90
N ARG A 175 -0.51 -27.70 -10.41
CA ARG A 175 -0.60 -28.33 -11.72
C ARG A 175 -0.22 -27.37 -12.83
N GLU A 176 0.60 -27.83 -13.76
CA GLU A 176 1.06 -27.10 -14.94
C GLU A 176 0.34 -27.61 -16.19
N GLY A 177 0.14 -26.78 -17.20
CA GLY A 177 -0.57 -27.12 -18.43
C GLY A 177 -2.06 -27.40 -18.25
N GLY A 178 -2.66 -26.99 -17.15
CA GLY A 178 -4.08 -27.14 -16.87
C GLY A 178 -4.91 -25.98 -17.39
N GLU A 179 -6.20 -26.02 -17.10
CA GLU A 179 -7.16 -24.96 -17.41
C GLU A 179 -7.69 -24.33 -16.13
N ALA A 180 -8.02 -23.03 -16.20
CA ALA A 180 -8.64 -22.29 -15.12
C ALA A 180 -9.89 -21.57 -15.60
N LEU A 181 -10.92 -21.56 -14.78
CA LEU A 181 -12.09 -20.68 -14.92
C LEU A 181 -11.80 -19.40 -14.15
N LEU A 182 -11.68 -18.28 -14.85
CA LEU A 182 -11.30 -17.00 -14.30
C LEU A 182 -12.45 -15.99 -14.40
N GLU A 183 -12.56 -15.18 -13.37
CA GLU A 183 -13.32 -13.93 -13.41
C GLU A 183 -12.35 -12.77 -13.21
N THR A 184 -12.37 -11.80 -14.10
CA THR A 184 -11.38 -10.72 -14.16
C THR A 184 -12.08 -9.38 -14.08
N LEU A 185 -11.75 -8.57 -13.09
CA LEU A 185 -12.06 -7.15 -13.02
C LEU A 185 -10.94 -6.39 -13.71
N HIS A 186 -11.27 -5.66 -14.76
CA HIS A 186 -10.39 -4.75 -15.48
C HIS A 186 -10.74 -3.30 -15.17
N LEU A 187 -9.74 -2.56 -14.75
CA LEU A 187 -9.76 -1.14 -14.45
C LEU A 187 -8.89 -0.45 -15.51
N PRO A 188 -9.48 0.16 -16.55
CA PRO A 188 -8.71 0.74 -17.65
C PRO A 188 -7.98 2.02 -17.21
N LEU A 189 -6.88 2.33 -17.92
CA LEU A 189 -6.27 3.65 -17.79
C LEU A 189 -7.24 4.71 -18.31
N PRO A 190 -7.53 5.80 -17.57
CA PRO A 190 -8.36 6.88 -18.06
C PRO A 190 -7.81 7.49 -19.36
N PRO A 191 -8.59 7.58 -20.47
CA PRO A 191 -8.08 8.02 -21.76
C PRO A 191 -7.89 9.53 -21.87
N GLU A 192 -8.66 10.31 -21.09
CA GLU A 192 -8.77 11.76 -21.26
C GLU A 192 -7.78 12.56 -20.40
N GLU A 193 -7.05 11.92 -19.49
CA GLU A 193 -6.13 12.59 -18.58
C GLU A 193 -4.67 12.43 -19.04
N ALA A 194 -3.88 13.48 -18.95
CA ALA A 194 -2.49 13.46 -19.33
C ALA A 194 -1.57 13.03 -18.17
N GLY A 195 -0.58 12.18 -18.47
CA GLY A 195 0.56 11.93 -17.59
C GLY A 195 0.26 11.23 -16.26
N ALA A 196 0.82 11.75 -15.18
CA ALA A 196 0.80 11.12 -13.86
C ALA A 196 -0.60 11.05 -13.22
N GLU A 197 -1.49 11.97 -13.53
CA GLU A 197 -2.83 12.06 -12.93
C GLU A 197 -3.70 10.83 -13.24
N ARG A 198 -3.62 10.31 -14.47
CA ARG A 198 -4.33 9.08 -14.85
C ARG A 198 -3.83 7.85 -14.08
N VAL A 199 -2.53 7.78 -13.81
CA VAL A 199 -1.93 6.68 -13.02
C VAL A 199 -2.38 6.77 -11.57
N VAL A 200 -2.41 7.97 -11.00
CA VAL A 200 -2.91 8.24 -9.64
C VAL A 200 -4.35 7.76 -9.49
N ARG A 201 -5.24 8.18 -10.42
CA ARG A 201 -6.64 7.78 -10.39
C ARG A 201 -6.82 6.26 -10.51
N LEU A 202 -6.06 5.63 -11.40
CA LEU A 202 -6.10 4.17 -11.55
C LEU A 202 -5.65 3.46 -10.27
N ARG A 203 -4.58 3.93 -9.60
CA ARG A 203 -4.09 3.34 -8.35
C ARG A 203 -5.10 3.47 -7.23
N ILE A 204 -5.73 4.64 -7.09
CA ILE A 204 -6.81 4.87 -6.11
C ILE A 204 -7.98 3.91 -6.40
N ALA A 205 -8.44 3.81 -7.64
CA ALA A 205 -9.52 2.91 -8.02
C ALA A 205 -9.17 1.44 -7.76
N ALA A 206 -7.95 1.02 -8.07
CA ALA A 206 -7.46 -0.34 -7.83
C ALA A 206 -7.42 -0.68 -6.33
N GLN A 207 -6.98 0.26 -5.49
CA GLN A 207 -7.02 0.10 -4.04
C GLN A 207 -8.45 -0.01 -3.52
N GLN A 208 -9.35 0.84 -3.99
CA GLN A 208 -10.77 0.79 -3.63
C GLN A 208 -11.42 -0.53 -4.05
N ALA A 209 -11.15 -1.01 -5.26
CA ALA A 209 -11.61 -2.32 -5.72
C ALA A 209 -11.15 -3.46 -4.81
N SER A 210 -9.86 -3.45 -4.44
CA SER A 210 -9.28 -4.44 -3.53
C SER A 210 -9.95 -4.43 -2.15
N GLU A 211 -10.26 -3.26 -1.62
CA GLU A 211 -10.95 -3.12 -0.33
C GLU A 211 -12.39 -3.63 -0.40
N TYR A 212 -13.11 -3.34 -1.49
CA TYR A 212 -14.45 -3.87 -1.70
C TYR A 212 -14.45 -5.40 -1.73
N VAL A 213 -13.53 -6.02 -2.48
CA VAL A 213 -13.42 -7.48 -2.57
C VAL A 213 -13.03 -8.07 -1.22
N ARG A 214 -12.08 -7.50 -0.48
CA ARG A 214 -11.71 -7.94 0.87
C ARG A 214 -12.86 -7.82 1.88
N SER A 215 -13.78 -6.88 1.68
CA SER A 215 -14.99 -6.76 2.51
C SER A 215 -16.07 -7.78 2.16
N GLY A 216 -15.79 -8.74 1.26
CA GLY A 216 -16.69 -9.82 0.87
C GLY A 216 -17.59 -9.51 -0.32
N ARG A 217 -17.36 -8.39 -1.06
CA ARG A 217 -18.09 -8.08 -2.29
C ARG A 217 -17.53 -8.86 -3.47
N THR A 218 -18.38 -9.15 -4.44
CA THR A 218 -17.99 -9.76 -5.71
C THR A 218 -17.22 -8.75 -6.59
N LEU A 219 -16.50 -9.26 -7.60
CA LEU A 219 -15.84 -8.39 -8.60
C LEU A 219 -16.86 -7.51 -9.35
N SER A 220 -18.05 -8.05 -9.62
CA SER A 220 -19.12 -7.28 -10.29
C SER A 220 -19.61 -6.13 -9.41
N GLU A 221 -19.86 -6.36 -8.12
CA GLU A 221 -20.26 -5.30 -7.18
C GLU A 221 -19.18 -4.24 -7.03
N ALA A 222 -17.89 -4.65 -7.00
CA ALA A 222 -16.76 -3.71 -6.98
C ALA A 222 -16.71 -2.86 -8.26
N ALA A 223 -16.96 -3.48 -9.44
CA ALA A 223 -17.04 -2.76 -10.72
C ALA A 223 -18.17 -1.72 -10.72
N ASP A 224 -19.36 -2.09 -10.24
CA ASP A 224 -20.52 -1.20 -10.21
C ASP A 224 -20.27 0.05 -9.35
N LEU A 225 -19.58 -0.12 -8.21
CA LEU A 225 -19.21 0.98 -7.33
C LEU A 225 -18.17 1.94 -7.95
N LEU A 226 -17.34 1.45 -8.87
CA LEU A 226 -16.27 2.23 -9.49
C LEU A 226 -16.64 2.84 -10.84
N ARG A 227 -17.72 2.42 -11.50
CA ARG A 227 -18.11 2.90 -12.85
C ARG A 227 -18.28 4.41 -12.96
N THR A 228 -18.70 5.06 -11.87
CA THR A 228 -18.88 6.52 -11.87
C THR A 228 -17.55 7.26 -11.83
N SER A 229 -16.57 6.75 -11.05
CA SER A 229 -15.26 7.38 -10.88
C SER A 229 -14.23 6.95 -11.93
N LEU A 230 -14.40 5.75 -12.51
CA LEU A 230 -13.54 5.20 -13.54
C LEU A 230 -14.39 4.59 -14.67
N PRO A 231 -14.75 5.36 -15.71
CA PRO A 231 -15.47 4.84 -16.88
C PRO A 231 -14.70 3.71 -17.59
N GLY A 232 -15.42 2.69 -18.06
CA GLY A 232 -14.82 1.56 -18.77
C GLY A 232 -14.42 0.39 -17.88
N VAL A 233 -14.64 0.47 -16.56
CA VAL A 233 -14.48 -0.68 -15.65
C VAL A 233 -15.38 -1.81 -16.12
N SER A 234 -14.82 -3.01 -16.24
CA SER A 234 -15.52 -4.19 -16.73
C SER A 234 -15.15 -5.45 -15.95
N VAL A 235 -16.09 -6.37 -15.90
CA VAL A 235 -15.86 -7.73 -15.38
C VAL A 235 -16.09 -8.72 -16.50
N MET A 236 -15.16 -9.63 -16.66
CA MET A 236 -15.22 -10.70 -17.69
C MET A 236 -15.06 -12.06 -17.02
N SER A 237 -15.88 -13.02 -17.44
CA SER A 237 -15.67 -14.44 -17.13
C SER A 237 -15.10 -15.12 -18.37
N SER A 238 -13.97 -15.81 -18.22
CA SER A 238 -13.25 -16.37 -19.37
C SER A 238 -13.79 -17.70 -19.88
N GLY A 239 -14.65 -18.38 -19.13
CA GLY A 239 -14.77 -19.83 -19.31
C GLY A 239 -13.47 -20.52 -18.89
N PHE A 240 -13.31 -21.81 -19.21
CA PHE A 240 -12.06 -22.53 -18.96
C PHE A 240 -11.03 -22.16 -20.04
N VAL A 241 -9.93 -21.60 -19.61
CA VAL A 241 -8.79 -21.21 -20.48
C VAL A 241 -7.53 -21.96 -20.03
N LYS A 242 -6.70 -22.34 -20.99
CA LYS A 242 -5.39 -22.93 -20.69
C LYS A 242 -4.52 -21.92 -19.96
N THR A 243 -3.94 -22.32 -18.84
CA THR A 243 -3.11 -21.43 -18.05
C THR A 243 -1.86 -20.97 -18.81
N ASP A 244 -1.33 -21.79 -19.71
CA ASP A 244 -0.14 -21.49 -20.50
C ASP A 244 -0.40 -20.50 -21.65
N ASP A 245 -1.67 -20.33 -22.07
CA ASP A 245 -2.07 -19.38 -23.12
C ASP A 245 -2.30 -17.95 -22.56
N LEU A 246 -2.24 -17.79 -21.23
CA LEU A 246 -2.42 -16.49 -20.60
C LEU A 246 -1.15 -15.65 -20.67
N LEU A 247 -1.30 -14.33 -20.57
CA LEU A 247 -0.16 -13.42 -20.44
C LEU A 247 0.67 -13.75 -19.20
N ALA A 248 1.98 -13.56 -19.30
CA ALA A 248 2.93 -13.95 -18.24
C ALA A 248 2.60 -13.30 -16.88
N GLU A 249 2.15 -12.05 -16.90
CA GLU A 249 1.72 -11.31 -15.69
C GLU A 249 0.51 -11.98 -15.03
N ILE A 250 -0.47 -12.42 -15.83
CA ILE A 250 -1.65 -13.14 -15.35
C ILE A 250 -1.26 -14.51 -14.81
N GLN A 251 -0.41 -15.26 -15.55
CA GLN A 251 0.08 -16.55 -15.08
C GLN A 251 0.76 -16.43 -13.71
N LYS A 252 1.62 -15.41 -13.53
CA LYS A 252 2.34 -15.14 -12.29
C LYS A 252 1.36 -14.94 -11.12
N GLU A 253 0.27 -14.20 -11.32
CA GLU A 253 -0.68 -13.91 -10.26
C GLU A 253 -1.57 -15.12 -9.97
N ILE A 254 -2.11 -15.80 -10.99
CA ILE A 254 -2.99 -16.96 -10.75
C ILE A 254 -2.27 -18.16 -10.14
N ARG A 255 -0.93 -18.31 -10.36
CA ARG A 255 -0.13 -19.38 -9.70
C ARG A 255 -0.10 -19.24 -8.18
N LYS A 256 -0.32 -18.05 -7.63
CA LYS A 256 -0.36 -17.80 -6.18
C LYS A 256 -1.72 -18.15 -5.55
N LEU A 257 -2.76 -18.32 -6.39
CA LEU A 257 -4.15 -18.42 -5.95
C LEU A 257 -4.65 -19.87 -5.98
N ARG A 258 -5.45 -20.22 -4.99
CA ARG A 258 -6.28 -21.44 -4.99
C ARG A 258 -7.59 -21.17 -5.73
N SER A 259 -8.33 -22.24 -6.04
CA SER A 259 -9.74 -22.09 -6.43
C SER A 259 -10.52 -21.38 -5.32
N GLY A 260 -11.31 -20.37 -5.70
CA GLY A 260 -12.04 -19.49 -4.79
C GLY A 260 -11.28 -18.26 -4.32
N GLU A 261 -9.97 -18.16 -4.56
CA GLU A 261 -9.18 -16.98 -4.14
C GLU A 261 -9.13 -15.89 -5.23
N THR A 262 -8.89 -14.65 -4.77
CA THR A 262 -8.79 -13.46 -5.61
C THR A 262 -7.43 -12.81 -5.43
N SER A 263 -6.82 -12.33 -6.53
CA SER A 263 -5.53 -11.63 -6.50
C SER A 263 -5.63 -10.26 -5.83
N PRO A 264 -4.53 -9.73 -5.29
CA PRO A 264 -4.40 -8.29 -5.14
C PRO A 264 -4.44 -7.60 -6.53
N PRO A 265 -4.66 -6.28 -6.59
CA PRO A 265 -4.56 -5.56 -7.85
C PRO A 265 -3.12 -5.61 -8.38
N PHE A 266 -2.97 -5.87 -9.68
CA PHE A 266 -1.71 -5.78 -10.38
C PHE A 266 -1.87 -4.91 -11.64
N PHE A 267 -0.77 -4.30 -12.08
CA PHE A 267 -0.77 -3.27 -13.10
C PHE A 267 -0.08 -3.75 -14.37
N THR A 268 -0.65 -3.36 -15.50
CA THR A 268 -0.10 -3.58 -16.85
C THR A 268 -0.18 -2.27 -17.65
N GLU A 269 0.31 -2.26 -18.86
CA GLU A 269 0.16 -1.11 -19.77
C GLU A 269 -1.31 -0.79 -20.09
N ALA A 270 -2.20 -1.78 -20.05
CA ALA A 270 -3.63 -1.60 -20.35
C ALA A 270 -4.45 -1.10 -19.15
N GLY A 271 -3.90 -1.12 -17.94
CA GLY A 271 -4.61 -0.75 -16.73
C GLY A 271 -4.29 -1.65 -15.54
N ALA A 272 -5.21 -1.72 -14.57
CA ALA A 272 -5.10 -2.60 -13.43
C ALA A 272 -6.09 -3.76 -13.54
N TYR A 273 -5.71 -4.89 -12.94
CA TYR A 273 -6.51 -6.11 -12.94
C TYR A 273 -6.61 -6.70 -11.55
N ILE A 274 -7.77 -7.28 -11.25
CA ILE A 274 -7.99 -8.18 -10.11
C ILE A 274 -8.62 -9.44 -10.68
N ILE A 275 -8.04 -10.62 -10.37
CA ILE A 275 -8.47 -11.91 -10.93
C ILE A 275 -8.92 -12.82 -9.81
N ALA A 276 -10.10 -13.41 -9.96
CA ALA A 276 -10.58 -14.52 -9.15
C ALA A 276 -10.43 -15.83 -9.92
N VAL A 277 -9.79 -16.81 -9.31
CA VAL A 277 -9.75 -18.19 -9.81
C VAL A 277 -10.97 -18.90 -9.26
N LYS A 278 -11.97 -19.15 -10.11
CA LYS A 278 -13.19 -19.86 -9.69
C LYS A 278 -12.97 -21.37 -9.56
N GLU A 279 -12.32 -21.96 -10.56
CA GLU A 279 -12.10 -23.40 -10.64
C GLU A 279 -10.83 -23.70 -11.44
N ARG A 280 -10.20 -24.84 -11.17
CA ARG A 280 -9.08 -25.39 -11.95
C ARG A 280 -9.36 -26.82 -12.35
N ARG A 281 -8.86 -27.25 -13.53
CA ARG A 281 -8.98 -28.64 -13.98
C ARG A 281 -7.78 -29.07 -14.83
N GLY A 282 -7.53 -30.37 -14.86
CA GLY A 282 -6.44 -30.95 -15.65
C GLY A 282 -5.05 -30.58 -15.13
N GLY A 283 -4.08 -30.62 -16.05
CA GLY A 283 -2.68 -30.33 -15.77
C GLY A 283 -1.92 -31.47 -15.09
N VAL A 284 -0.59 -31.37 -15.12
CA VAL A 284 0.34 -32.34 -14.52
C VAL A 284 0.89 -31.75 -13.23
N LEU A 285 0.83 -32.53 -12.15
CA LEU A 285 1.45 -32.13 -10.89
C LEU A 285 2.96 -32.34 -10.98
N PRO A 286 3.79 -31.30 -10.82
CA PRO A 286 5.25 -31.45 -10.79
C PRO A 286 5.72 -32.29 -9.61
N GLU A 287 6.90 -32.87 -9.72
CA GLU A 287 7.53 -33.57 -8.61
C GLU A 287 7.78 -32.63 -7.42
N TYR A 288 7.54 -33.13 -6.21
CA TYR A 288 7.72 -32.36 -4.96
C TYR A 288 9.11 -31.70 -4.89
N SER A 289 10.15 -32.44 -5.27
CA SER A 289 11.54 -31.96 -5.23
C SER A 289 11.79 -30.68 -6.06
N ALA A 290 11.02 -30.49 -7.14
CA ALA A 290 11.13 -29.30 -7.98
C ALA A 290 10.52 -28.04 -7.33
N LEU A 291 9.64 -28.22 -6.35
CA LEU A 291 8.87 -27.15 -5.73
C LEU A 291 9.20 -26.93 -4.26
N SER A 292 9.80 -27.90 -3.58
CA SER A 292 9.96 -27.93 -2.12
C SER A 292 10.56 -26.66 -1.52
N GLY A 293 11.65 -26.11 -2.11
CA GLY A 293 12.28 -24.88 -1.64
C GLY A 293 11.33 -23.68 -1.70
N ARG A 294 10.67 -23.47 -2.86
CA ARG A 294 9.69 -22.39 -3.04
C ARG A 294 8.48 -22.54 -2.12
N LEU A 295 8.03 -23.76 -1.88
CA LEU A 295 6.90 -24.02 -1.01
C LEU A 295 7.24 -23.80 0.46
N ALA A 296 8.47 -24.10 0.85
CA ALA A 296 8.96 -23.83 2.20
C ALA A 296 8.97 -22.31 2.47
N GLU A 297 9.48 -21.50 1.53
CA GLU A 297 9.45 -20.04 1.60
C GLU A 297 8.00 -19.54 1.69
N GLU A 298 7.14 -19.98 0.78
CA GLU A 298 5.74 -19.56 0.76
C GLU A 298 4.99 -19.90 2.07
N LEU A 299 5.23 -21.08 2.61
CA LEU A 299 4.63 -21.49 3.87
C LEU A 299 5.17 -20.70 5.06
N ALA A 300 6.47 -20.40 5.07
CA ALA A 300 7.11 -19.53 6.07
C ALA A 300 6.55 -18.10 6.00
N ASP A 301 6.38 -17.55 4.81
CA ASP A 301 5.78 -16.23 4.61
C ASP A 301 4.34 -16.17 5.13
N ARG A 302 3.51 -17.16 4.79
CA ARG A 302 2.12 -17.25 5.30
C ARG A 302 2.07 -17.35 6.83
N ARG A 303 2.95 -18.13 7.42
CA ARG A 303 3.07 -18.23 8.89
C ARG A 303 3.53 -16.92 9.51
N SER A 304 4.48 -16.25 8.86
CA SER A 304 4.97 -14.95 9.29
C SER A 304 3.86 -13.89 9.27
N GLU A 305 3.04 -13.87 8.22
CA GLU A 305 1.88 -12.99 8.14
C GLU A 305 0.89 -13.25 9.28
N LYS A 306 0.55 -14.52 9.50
CA LYS A 306 -0.34 -14.91 10.60
C LYS A 306 0.25 -14.54 11.96
N ALA A 307 1.52 -14.87 12.20
CA ALA A 307 2.21 -14.56 13.44
C ALA A 307 2.27 -13.05 13.70
N TYR A 308 2.50 -12.25 12.65
CA TYR A 308 2.43 -10.79 12.74
C TYR A 308 1.05 -10.29 13.14
N SER A 309 0.00 -10.80 12.51
CA SER A 309 -1.39 -10.47 12.85
C SER A 309 -1.72 -10.81 14.31
N ASP A 310 -1.26 -11.99 14.79
CA ASP A 310 -1.46 -12.42 16.17
C ASP A 310 -0.73 -11.47 17.15
N VAL A 311 0.54 -11.11 16.85
CA VAL A 311 1.30 -10.13 17.64
C VAL A 311 0.61 -8.77 17.67
N LEU A 312 0.16 -8.26 16.52
CA LEU A 312 -0.58 -6.99 16.47
C LEU A 312 -1.85 -7.02 17.32
N SER A 313 -2.59 -8.12 17.26
CA SER A 313 -3.80 -8.28 18.08
C SER A 313 -3.46 -8.25 19.59
N GLU A 314 -2.36 -8.87 20.01
CA GLU A 314 -1.88 -8.81 21.39
C GLU A 314 -1.46 -7.38 21.78
N LEU A 315 -0.71 -6.68 20.92
CA LEU A 315 -0.27 -5.30 21.16
C LEU A 315 -1.45 -4.33 21.26
N LYS A 316 -2.42 -4.42 20.34
CA LYS A 316 -3.63 -3.58 20.35
C LYS A 316 -4.46 -3.76 21.62
N LYS A 317 -4.54 -4.98 22.17
CA LYS A 317 -5.26 -5.25 23.41
C LYS A 317 -4.60 -4.66 24.66
N SER A 318 -3.28 -4.52 24.64
CA SER A 318 -2.49 -4.04 25.79
C SER A 318 -2.17 -2.55 25.74
N ALA A 319 -2.34 -1.90 24.59
CA ALA A 319 -2.01 -0.50 24.39
C ALA A 319 -3.18 0.45 24.66
N SER A 320 -2.85 1.66 25.10
CA SER A 320 -3.80 2.78 25.10
C SER A 320 -3.79 3.43 23.71
N ILE A 321 -4.89 3.33 22.99
CA ILE A 321 -5.04 3.89 21.63
C ILE A 321 -6.26 4.81 21.65
N ASP A 322 -6.06 6.10 21.33
CA ASP A 322 -7.09 7.11 21.20
C ASP A 322 -7.10 7.64 19.76
N VAL A 323 -8.15 7.28 18.99
CA VAL A 323 -8.32 7.73 17.59
C VAL A 323 -9.25 8.93 17.57
N ARG A 324 -8.82 10.02 16.92
CA ARG A 324 -9.49 11.32 16.83
C ARG A 324 -9.81 11.63 15.38
N LEU A 325 -11.03 11.38 14.94
CA LEU A 325 -11.54 11.68 13.60
C LEU A 325 -12.29 13.01 13.57
#